data_72f12772eabd1c98baaf267ea6dc258d
#
_entry.id   72f12772eabd1c98baaf267ea6dc258d
#
_cell.length_a   1.000
_cell.length_b   1.000
_cell.length_c   1.000
_cell.angle_alpha   90.00
_cell.angle_beta   90.00
_cell.angle_gamma   90.00
#
_symmetry.space_group_name_H-M   'P 1'
#
loop_
_entity.id
_entity.type
_entity.pdbx_description
1 polymer ?
#
loop_
_entity_poly.entity_id
_entity_poly.type
_entity_poly.pdbx_seq_one_letter_code
_entity_poly.pdbx_strand_id
1 'polypeptide(L)'
;MEKHKKESEFDNETFFEEYAKMARSVDGLEAAGEWHQLRPLFPALEGKTVLDLGCGYGWHCRYAAEQGAKAVLGIDLSEKMLESAAWRTRSAAVTYRLCGIEDYEYPENTWDCVISNLALHYIAYLDTIFRKIYITLKPGGTLLFNIEHPSFTAGVDQDWIYSEDGKILYWPIDQYFMPGERVTNFLGCIVKKQHHTLQQILMGVLNSGFTLKAVEEAVPPEGLMDVPGMEDELRRPMMLLVKAEK
;
A
#
# COMPACT_ATOMS: atom_id res chain seq x y z
N MET A 1 23.84 -4.17 -20.86
CA MET A 1 23.01 -5.12 -20.10
C MET A 1 21.59 -4.59 -20.20
N GLU A 2 20.73 -5.26 -20.95
CA GLU A 2 19.31 -4.95 -20.94
C GLU A 2 18.79 -5.21 -19.51
N LYS A 3 18.29 -4.17 -18.85
CA LYS A 3 17.52 -4.34 -17.61
C LYS A 3 16.27 -5.13 -18.02
N HIS A 4 16.15 -6.36 -17.57
CA HIS A 4 14.89 -7.09 -17.69
C HIS A 4 13.81 -6.21 -17.06
N LYS A 5 12.85 -5.74 -17.86
CA LYS A 5 11.67 -5.02 -17.38
C LYS A 5 10.99 -5.96 -16.39
N LYS A 6 10.90 -5.57 -15.12
CA LYS A 6 10.20 -6.34 -14.10
C LYS A 6 8.73 -6.32 -14.51
N GLU A 7 8.16 -7.46 -14.83
CA GLU A 7 6.74 -7.55 -15.19
C GLU A 7 5.89 -7.35 -13.93
N SER A 8 4.82 -6.59 -14.06
CA SER A 8 3.84 -6.39 -12.99
C SER A 8 2.70 -7.39 -13.15
N GLU A 9 2.33 -8.08 -12.07
CA GLU A 9 1.12 -8.92 -12.04
C GLU A 9 -0.13 -8.11 -12.45
N PHE A 10 -0.13 -6.81 -12.18
CA PHE A 10 -1.21 -5.88 -12.54
C PHE A 10 -1.29 -5.56 -14.05
N ASP A 11 -0.32 -6.02 -14.88
CA ASP A 11 -0.40 -5.97 -16.34
C ASP A 11 -1.02 -7.23 -16.94
N ASN A 12 -1.21 -8.30 -16.14
CA ASN A 12 -1.99 -9.47 -16.55
C ASN A 12 -3.44 -9.06 -16.77
N GLU A 13 -4.00 -9.43 -17.95
CA GLU A 13 -5.33 -8.96 -18.38
C GLU A 13 -6.44 -9.44 -17.42
N THR A 14 -6.45 -10.72 -17.09
CA THR A 14 -7.44 -11.32 -16.19
C THR A 14 -7.36 -10.69 -14.79
N PHE A 15 -6.15 -10.52 -14.26
CA PHE A 15 -5.96 -9.89 -12.96
C PHE A 15 -6.42 -8.43 -12.95
N PHE A 16 -6.05 -7.67 -13.98
CA PHE A 16 -6.45 -6.26 -14.11
C PHE A 16 -7.98 -6.10 -14.19
N GLU A 17 -8.66 -6.96 -14.96
CA GLU A 17 -10.13 -6.96 -15.08
C GLU A 17 -10.82 -7.28 -13.75
N GLU A 18 -10.35 -8.30 -13.03
CA GLU A 18 -10.92 -8.67 -11.73
C GLU A 18 -10.63 -7.59 -10.67
N TYR A 19 -9.42 -7.04 -10.66
CA TYR A 19 -9.06 -5.94 -9.77
C TYR A 19 -9.90 -4.68 -10.02
N ALA A 20 -10.23 -4.40 -11.30
CA ALA A 20 -11.08 -3.27 -11.68
C ALA A 20 -12.52 -3.37 -11.13
N LYS A 21 -13.00 -4.57 -10.77
CA LYS A 21 -14.34 -4.79 -10.20
C LYS A 21 -14.39 -4.57 -8.68
N MET A 22 -13.26 -4.51 -8.01
CA MET A 22 -13.24 -4.28 -6.55
C MET A 22 -13.85 -2.92 -6.21
N ALA A 23 -14.58 -2.84 -5.08
CA ALA A 23 -15.20 -1.61 -4.63
C ALA A 23 -14.23 -0.42 -4.59
N ARG A 24 -13.02 -0.61 -4.04
CA ARG A 24 -11.98 0.43 -4.03
C ARG A 24 -11.51 0.88 -5.42
N SER A 25 -11.62 0.03 -6.42
CA SER A 25 -11.25 0.36 -7.81
C SER A 25 -12.35 1.12 -8.53
N VAL A 26 -13.61 0.85 -8.19
CA VAL A 26 -14.82 1.47 -8.76
C VAL A 26 -15.13 2.80 -8.06
N ASP A 27 -15.28 2.76 -6.73
CA ASP A 27 -15.80 3.87 -5.92
C ASP A 27 -14.69 4.65 -5.20
N GLY A 28 -13.44 4.20 -5.33
CA GLY A 28 -12.25 4.91 -4.84
C GLY A 28 -12.04 4.82 -3.34
N LEU A 29 -11.53 5.93 -2.77
CA LEU A 29 -11.08 5.95 -1.38
C LEU A 29 -12.23 5.74 -0.39
N GLU A 30 -13.42 6.24 -0.66
CA GLU A 30 -14.57 6.10 0.25
C GLU A 30 -15.05 4.64 0.36
N ALA A 31 -14.73 3.79 -0.63
CA ALA A 31 -15.00 2.36 -0.59
C ALA A 31 -13.82 1.51 -0.07
N ALA A 32 -12.71 2.16 0.26
CA ALA A 32 -11.57 1.47 0.86
C ALA A 32 -11.77 1.38 2.38
N GLY A 33 -11.84 0.16 2.90
CA GLY A 33 -12.19 -0.10 4.31
C GLY A 33 -11.28 0.59 5.32
N GLU A 34 -10.02 0.83 4.97
CA GLU A 34 -9.05 1.53 5.80
C GLU A 34 -9.11 3.05 5.73
N TRP A 35 -9.85 3.62 4.77
CA TRP A 35 -9.79 5.06 4.47
C TRP A 35 -10.20 5.95 5.65
N HIS A 36 -11.18 5.55 6.42
CA HIS A 36 -11.66 6.30 7.57
C HIS A 36 -10.58 6.49 8.66
N GLN A 37 -9.62 5.55 8.77
CA GLN A 37 -8.46 5.63 9.67
C GLN A 37 -7.25 6.26 8.97
N LEU A 38 -7.00 5.94 7.69
CA LEU A 38 -5.86 6.45 6.94
C LEU A 38 -5.95 7.96 6.68
N ARG A 39 -7.15 8.46 6.32
CA ARG A 39 -7.37 9.86 5.99
C ARG A 39 -6.94 10.84 7.10
N PRO A 40 -7.28 10.64 8.38
CA PRO A 40 -6.84 11.52 9.46
C PRO A 40 -5.33 11.54 9.69
N LEU A 41 -4.60 10.54 9.23
CA LEU A 41 -3.15 10.45 9.36
C LEU A 41 -2.40 11.31 8.35
N PHE A 42 -3.04 11.75 7.27
CA PHE A 42 -2.39 12.63 6.30
C PHE A 42 -1.94 13.94 6.97
N PRO A 43 -0.75 14.45 6.61
CA PRO A 43 -0.36 15.81 6.99
C PRO A 43 -1.16 16.84 6.20
N ALA A 44 -1.11 18.11 6.56
CA ALA A 44 -1.61 19.19 5.72
C ALA A 44 -0.83 19.20 4.38
N LEU A 45 -1.53 19.08 3.26
CA LEU A 45 -0.93 18.93 1.93
C LEU A 45 -0.90 20.21 1.11
N GLU A 46 -1.55 21.29 1.55
CA GLU A 46 -1.55 22.57 0.87
C GLU A 46 -0.13 23.06 0.58
N GLY A 47 0.17 23.32 -0.69
CA GLY A 47 1.47 23.76 -1.17
C GLY A 47 2.62 22.72 -1.08
N LYS A 48 2.36 21.48 -0.69
CA LYS A 48 3.34 20.42 -0.51
C LYS A 48 3.67 19.67 -1.80
N THR A 49 4.86 19.05 -1.80
CA THR A 49 5.26 18.06 -2.82
C THR A 49 5.03 16.66 -2.30
N VAL A 50 4.38 15.81 -3.07
CA VAL A 50 3.98 14.45 -2.66
C VAL A 50 4.51 13.42 -3.65
N LEU A 51 5.09 12.33 -3.13
CA LEU A 51 5.46 11.13 -3.87
C LEU A 51 4.56 9.98 -3.43
N ASP A 52 3.90 9.32 -4.37
CA ASP A 52 3.06 8.14 -4.14
C ASP A 52 3.75 6.90 -4.74
N LEU A 53 4.19 5.99 -3.88
CA LEU A 53 4.94 4.79 -4.21
C LEU A 53 4.00 3.60 -4.42
N GLY A 54 3.86 3.11 -5.66
CA GLY A 54 2.89 2.10 -6.03
C GLY A 54 1.49 2.70 -6.11
N CYS A 55 1.33 3.77 -6.88
CA CYS A 55 0.14 4.61 -6.88
C CYS A 55 -1.11 3.95 -7.52
N GLY A 56 -0.95 2.82 -8.23
CA GLY A 56 -2.03 2.13 -8.91
C GLY A 56 -2.90 3.06 -9.75
N TYR A 57 -4.20 3.09 -9.51
CA TYR A 57 -5.16 3.98 -10.18
C TYR A 57 -5.05 5.47 -9.80
N GLY A 58 -4.05 5.86 -8.99
CA GLY A 58 -3.78 7.25 -8.63
C GLY A 58 -4.81 7.89 -7.68
N TRP A 59 -5.51 7.10 -6.88
CA TRP A 59 -6.52 7.63 -5.95
C TRP A 59 -5.91 8.59 -4.92
N HIS A 60 -4.79 8.21 -4.30
CA HIS A 60 -4.09 9.07 -3.33
C HIS A 60 -3.42 10.28 -4.01
N CYS A 61 -2.94 10.12 -5.25
CA CYS A 61 -2.42 11.24 -6.02
C CYS A 61 -3.49 12.33 -6.26
N ARG A 62 -4.71 11.91 -6.66
CA ARG A 62 -5.83 12.85 -6.86
C ARG A 62 -6.25 13.48 -5.55
N TYR A 63 -6.40 12.69 -4.49
CA TYR A 63 -6.69 13.21 -3.16
C TYR A 63 -5.67 14.26 -2.72
N ALA A 64 -4.37 13.98 -2.89
CA ALA A 64 -3.33 14.95 -2.53
C ALA A 64 -3.46 16.27 -3.32
N ALA A 65 -3.76 16.20 -4.61
CA ALA A 65 -4.00 17.38 -5.43
C ALA A 65 -5.26 18.14 -5.00
N GLU A 66 -6.34 17.45 -4.65
CA GLU A 66 -7.58 18.02 -4.11
C GLU A 66 -7.37 18.71 -2.76
N GLN A 67 -6.40 18.22 -1.96
CA GLN A 67 -6.00 18.87 -0.70
C GLN A 67 -4.94 19.97 -0.92
N GLY A 68 -4.76 20.46 -2.15
CA GLY A 68 -3.92 21.60 -2.45
C GLY A 68 -2.43 21.31 -2.59
N ALA A 69 -2.00 20.04 -2.77
CA ALA A 69 -0.62 19.74 -3.08
C ALA A 69 -0.18 20.44 -4.37
N LYS A 70 0.99 21.11 -4.33
CA LYS A 70 1.49 21.86 -5.49
C LYS A 70 2.06 20.97 -6.59
N ALA A 71 2.55 19.79 -6.23
CA ALA A 71 3.07 18.79 -7.15
C ALA A 71 2.95 17.39 -6.54
N VAL A 72 2.44 16.45 -7.31
CA VAL A 72 2.31 15.05 -6.95
C VAL A 72 2.92 14.19 -8.04
N LEU A 73 3.82 13.29 -7.67
CA LEU A 73 4.34 12.26 -8.54
C LEU A 73 3.84 10.89 -8.04
N GLY A 74 3.05 10.21 -8.87
CA GLY A 74 2.73 8.80 -8.68
C GLY A 74 3.69 7.93 -9.49
N ILE A 75 4.26 6.91 -8.85
CA ILE A 75 5.02 5.88 -9.56
C ILE A 75 4.35 4.52 -9.40
N ASP A 76 4.35 3.74 -10.46
CA ASP A 76 3.89 2.35 -10.45
C ASP A 76 4.68 1.52 -11.47
N LEU A 77 4.70 0.21 -11.26
CA LEU A 77 5.35 -0.74 -12.16
C LEU A 77 4.42 -1.17 -13.32
N SER A 78 3.11 -1.01 -13.16
CA SER A 78 2.09 -1.37 -14.13
C SER A 78 1.76 -0.22 -15.09
N GLU A 79 1.94 -0.47 -16.38
CA GLU A 79 1.58 0.47 -17.44
C GLU A 79 0.06 0.67 -17.51
N LYS A 80 -0.74 -0.44 -17.39
CA LYS A 80 -2.20 -0.39 -17.37
C LYS A 80 -2.76 0.45 -16.21
N MET A 81 -2.18 0.30 -15.01
CA MET A 81 -2.56 1.11 -13.86
C MET A 81 -2.32 2.60 -14.13
N LEU A 82 -1.16 2.95 -14.66
CA LEU A 82 -0.81 4.35 -14.93
C LEU A 82 -1.65 4.96 -16.06
N GLU A 83 -1.97 4.21 -17.11
CA GLU A 83 -2.89 4.66 -18.15
C GLU A 83 -4.27 4.99 -17.55
N SER A 84 -4.81 4.10 -16.73
CA SER A 84 -6.07 4.34 -16.02
C SER A 84 -5.99 5.53 -15.06
N ALA A 85 -4.89 5.66 -14.31
CA ALA A 85 -4.65 6.79 -13.41
C ALA A 85 -4.64 8.12 -14.18
N ALA A 86 -3.89 8.20 -15.28
CA ALA A 86 -3.78 9.38 -16.12
C ALA A 86 -5.13 9.78 -16.74
N TRP A 87 -5.89 8.80 -17.23
CA TRP A 87 -7.23 9.04 -17.79
C TRP A 87 -8.22 9.63 -16.77
N ARG A 88 -8.14 9.18 -15.52
CA ARG A 88 -9.03 9.62 -14.41
C ARG A 88 -8.59 10.96 -13.81
N THR A 89 -7.35 11.40 -14.04
CA THR A 89 -6.78 12.59 -13.39
C THR A 89 -6.99 13.84 -14.22
N ARG A 90 -7.52 14.91 -13.58
CA ARG A 90 -7.77 16.23 -14.23
C ARG A 90 -6.82 17.32 -13.74
N SER A 91 -6.14 17.10 -12.62
CA SER A 91 -5.25 18.10 -12.02
C SER A 91 -3.89 18.12 -12.72
N ALA A 92 -3.46 19.31 -13.15
CA ALA A 92 -2.11 19.51 -13.71
C ALA A 92 -0.99 19.38 -12.65
N ALA A 93 -1.34 19.36 -11.36
CA ALA A 93 -0.37 19.14 -10.29
C ALA A 93 0.08 17.67 -10.20
N VAL A 94 -0.63 16.72 -10.83
CA VAL A 94 -0.32 15.30 -10.77
C VAL A 94 0.40 14.85 -12.03
N THR A 95 1.47 14.11 -11.83
CA THR A 95 2.21 13.42 -12.91
C THR A 95 2.41 11.96 -12.54
N TYR A 96 2.50 11.09 -13.53
CA TYR A 96 2.74 9.66 -13.35
C TYR A 96 4.01 9.23 -14.08
N ARG A 97 4.71 8.23 -13.48
CA ARG A 97 5.92 7.66 -14.07
C ARG A 97 5.92 6.14 -13.92
N LEU A 98 6.16 5.45 -15.02
CA LEU A 98 6.40 3.99 -15.02
C LEU A 98 7.77 3.74 -14.39
N CYS A 99 7.76 3.30 -13.13
CA CYS A 99 8.97 3.07 -12.34
C CYS A 99 8.65 2.19 -11.15
N GLY A 100 9.45 1.14 -10.92
CA GLY A 100 9.37 0.35 -9.71
C GLY A 100 9.84 1.14 -8.48
N ILE A 101 9.29 0.83 -7.31
CA ILE A 101 9.69 1.44 -6.02
C ILE A 101 11.19 1.28 -5.78
N GLU A 102 11.76 0.12 -6.09
CA GLU A 102 13.18 -0.17 -5.89
C GLU A 102 14.10 0.59 -6.86
N ASP A 103 13.58 0.92 -8.07
CA ASP A 103 14.33 1.57 -9.16
C ASP A 103 14.21 3.11 -9.15
N TYR A 104 13.33 3.68 -8.33
CA TYR A 104 13.21 5.13 -8.20
C TYR A 104 14.50 5.72 -7.59
N GLU A 105 14.90 6.90 -8.07
CA GLU A 105 16.20 7.50 -7.73
C GLU A 105 16.26 8.10 -6.33
N TYR A 106 15.12 8.45 -5.74
CA TYR A 106 14.99 9.08 -4.41
C TYR A 106 15.89 10.31 -4.23
N PRO A 107 15.73 11.39 -5.02
CA PRO A 107 16.56 12.58 -4.92
C PRO A 107 16.43 13.20 -3.53
N GLU A 108 17.57 13.66 -2.95
CA GLU A 108 17.63 14.13 -1.57
C GLU A 108 16.75 15.36 -1.32
N ASN A 109 16.10 15.39 -0.14
CA ASN A 109 15.32 16.53 0.37
C ASN A 109 14.34 17.14 -0.66
N THR A 110 13.65 16.28 -1.41
CA THR A 110 12.77 16.69 -2.53
C THR A 110 11.30 16.72 -2.14
N TRP A 111 10.86 15.74 -1.32
CA TRP A 111 9.46 15.55 -1.03
C TRP A 111 9.08 16.02 0.37
N ASP A 112 7.92 16.66 0.50
CA ASP A 112 7.33 17.01 1.80
C ASP A 112 6.56 15.82 2.40
N CYS A 113 6.00 14.95 1.54
CA CYS A 113 5.28 13.76 1.94
C CYS A 113 5.57 12.61 0.97
N VAL A 114 5.80 11.41 1.51
CA VAL A 114 5.85 10.16 0.76
C VAL A 114 4.71 9.28 1.26
N ILE A 115 3.91 8.77 0.31
CA ILE A 115 2.78 7.89 0.57
C ILE A 115 3.07 6.54 -0.08
N SER A 116 2.60 5.46 0.53
CA SER A 116 2.51 4.16 -0.12
C SER A 116 1.31 3.39 0.44
N ASN A 117 0.36 3.04 -0.40
CA ASN A 117 -0.82 2.29 0.03
C ASN A 117 -0.86 0.91 -0.63
N LEU A 118 -0.75 -0.14 0.17
CA LEU A 118 -0.80 -1.54 -0.26
C LEU A 118 0.19 -1.89 -1.39
N ALA A 119 1.41 -1.36 -1.33
CA ALA A 119 2.47 -1.64 -2.29
C ALA A 119 3.77 -2.17 -1.63
N LEU A 120 4.07 -1.78 -0.41
CA LEU A 120 5.34 -2.14 0.23
C LEU A 120 5.47 -3.64 0.57
N HIS A 121 4.38 -4.38 0.67
CA HIS A 121 4.43 -5.84 0.85
C HIS A 121 4.85 -6.62 -0.41
N TYR A 122 5.12 -5.94 -1.52
CA TYR A 122 5.80 -6.54 -2.67
C TYR A 122 7.34 -6.38 -2.64
N ILE A 123 7.86 -5.67 -1.64
CA ILE A 123 9.28 -5.31 -1.54
C ILE A 123 10.03 -6.24 -0.60
N ALA A 124 11.07 -6.91 -1.10
CA ALA A 124 11.87 -7.85 -0.30
C ALA A 124 12.77 -7.15 0.75
N TYR A 125 13.30 -5.97 0.43
CA TYR A 125 14.28 -5.26 1.28
C TYR A 125 13.72 -3.92 1.78
N LEU A 126 12.72 -3.96 2.67
CA LEU A 126 12.04 -2.77 3.22
C LEU A 126 13.01 -1.77 3.87
N ASP A 127 14.01 -2.25 4.61
CA ASP A 127 15.01 -1.39 5.26
C ASP A 127 15.73 -0.48 4.27
N THR A 128 16.01 -1.00 3.07
CA THR A 128 16.64 -0.20 2.01
C THR A 128 15.70 0.87 1.50
N ILE A 129 14.42 0.54 1.33
CA ILE A 129 13.42 1.50 0.86
C ILE A 129 13.15 2.57 1.92
N PHE A 130 13.01 2.21 3.20
CA PHE A 130 12.82 3.19 4.26
C PHE A 130 13.98 4.18 4.37
N ARG A 131 15.23 3.72 4.23
CA ARG A 131 16.40 4.62 4.17
C ARG A 131 16.35 5.56 2.96
N LYS A 132 16.00 5.06 1.78
CA LYS A 132 15.83 5.88 0.57
C LYS A 132 14.71 6.93 0.75
N ILE A 133 13.58 6.53 1.36
CA ILE A 133 12.46 7.43 1.66
C ILE A 133 12.92 8.51 2.66
N TYR A 134 13.66 8.13 3.69
CA TYR A 134 14.22 9.11 4.65
C TYR A 134 15.11 10.15 3.98
N ILE A 135 16.00 9.72 3.06
CA ILE A 135 16.88 10.61 2.32
C ILE A 135 16.08 11.58 1.44
N THR A 136 15.07 11.10 0.73
CA THR A 136 14.32 11.92 -0.23
C THR A 136 13.33 12.89 0.44
N LEU A 137 12.90 12.59 1.66
CA LEU A 137 12.07 13.51 2.44
C LEU A 137 12.87 14.72 2.91
N LYS A 138 12.25 15.89 2.88
CA LYS A 138 12.76 17.11 3.51
C LYS A 138 12.74 16.97 5.03
N PRO A 139 13.56 17.75 5.78
CA PRO A 139 13.41 17.85 7.23
C PRO A 139 11.95 18.18 7.63
N GLY A 140 11.40 17.42 8.58
CA GLY A 140 9.98 17.51 8.96
C GLY A 140 8.98 16.90 7.95
N GLY A 141 9.50 16.22 6.93
CA GLY A 141 8.65 15.51 5.95
C GLY A 141 8.03 14.25 6.52
N THR A 142 6.88 13.87 5.98
CA THR A 142 6.06 12.75 6.47
C THR A 142 6.17 11.54 5.54
N LEU A 143 6.38 10.36 6.14
CA LEU A 143 6.11 9.06 5.53
C LEU A 143 4.77 8.56 6.07
N LEU A 144 3.83 8.24 5.18
CA LEU A 144 2.55 7.60 5.49
C LEU A 144 2.38 6.36 4.63
N PHE A 145 2.25 5.19 5.24
CA PHE A 145 2.02 3.99 4.46
C PHE A 145 0.99 3.06 5.09
N ASN A 146 0.36 2.28 4.23
CA ASN A 146 -0.47 1.14 4.55
C ASN A 146 0.16 -0.11 3.91
N ILE A 147 0.37 -1.14 4.70
CA ILE A 147 0.95 -2.41 4.27
C ILE A 147 0.07 -3.56 4.77
N GLU A 148 0.05 -4.68 4.05
CA GLU A 148 -0.58 -5.88 4.60
C GLU A 148 0.03 -6.24 5.95
N HIS A 149 -0.84 -6.48 6.95
CA HIS A 149 -0.40 -6.79 8.31
C HIS A 149 0.38 -8.11 8.36
N PRO A 150 1.42 -8.21 9.19
CA PRO A 150 2.19 -9.46 9.33
C PRO A 150 1.37 -10.69 9.69
N SER A 151 0.30 -10.55 10.46
CA SER A 151 -0.62 -11.67 10.73
C SER A 151 -1.38 -12.13 9.49
N PHE A 152 -1.64 -11.23 8.54
CA PHE A 152 -2.27 -11.57 7.28
C PHE A 152 -1.28 -12.27 6.34
N THR A 153 -0.07 -11.75 6.18
CA THR A 153 0.95 -12.36 5.31
C THR A 153 1.58 -13.62 5.87
N ALA A 154 1.45 -13.90 7.19
CA ALA A 154 1.84 -15.14 7.81
C ALA A 154 0.79 -16.26 7.69
N GLY A 155 -0.40 -15.97 7.20
CA GLY A 155 -1.38 -16.99 6.79
C GLY A 155 -0.87 -17.75 5.57
N VAL A 156 -0.79 -19.08 5.65
CA VAL A 156 -0.11 -19.91 4.63
C VAL A 156 -0.74 -19.70 3.25
N ASP A 157 -2.06 -19.76 3.14
CA ASP A 157 -2.79 -19.55 1.90
C ASP A 157 -3.46 -18.17 1.82
N GLN A 158 -3.28 -17.34 2.85
CA GLN A 158 -4.02 -16.09 3.05
C GLN A 158 -5.54 -16.28 2.94
N ASP A 159 -6.03 -17.36 3.53
CA ASP A 159 -7.45 -17.71 3.59
C ASP A 159 -7.80 -18.27 4.97
N TRP A 160 -9.08 -18.28 5.27
CA TRP A 160 -9.66 -18.83 6.46
C TRP A 160 -9.61 -20.36 6.47
N ILE A 161 -9.58 -20.94 7.66
CA ILE A 161 -9.86 -22.37 7.81
C ILE A 161 -11.36 -22.55 8.02
N TYR A 162 -11.95 -23.45 7.25
CA TYR A 162 -13.38 -23.74 7.24
C TYR A 162 -13.66 -25.12 7.85
N SER A 163 -14.83 -25.24 8.47
CA SER A 163 -15.40 -26.53 8.85
C SER A 163 -15.97 -27.27 7.63
N GLU A 164 -16.32 -28.54 7.80
CA GLU A 164 -16.91 -29.35 6.73
C GLU A 164 -18.24 -28.78 6.20
N ASP A 165 -18.99 -28.04 7.03
CA ASP A 165 -20.23 -27.34 6.65
C ASP A 165 -19.99 -25.90 6.15
N GLY A 166 -18.73 -25.52 5.87
CA GLY A 166 -18.36 -24.26 5.24
C GLY A 166 -18.32 -23.04 6.17
N LYS A 167 -18.36 -23.23 7.49
CA LYS A 167 -18.25 -22.12 8.44
C LYS A 167 -16.79 -21.75 8.68
N ILE A 168 -16.51 -20.46 8.77
CA ILE A 168 -15.20 -19.93 9.15
C ILE A 168 -14.87 -20.31 10.59
N LEU A 169 -13.79 -21.07 10.77
CA LEU A 169 -13.29 -21.49 12.08
C LEU A 169 -12.31 -20.48 12.67
N TYR A 170 -11.19 -20.24 11.99
CA TYR A 170 -10.14 -19.34 12.43
C TYR A 170 -9.23 -18.95 11.27
N TRP A 171 -8.43 -17.90 11.48
CA TRP A 171 -7.34 -17.51 10.58
C TRP A 171 -6.05 -18.23 10.99
N PRO A 172 -5.39 -18.99 10.11
CA PRO A 172 -4.15 -19.67 10.45
C PRO A 172 -2.97 -18.70 10.43
N ILE A 173 -2.07 -18.80 11.40
CA ILE A 173 -0.77 -18.12 11.41
C ILE A 173 0.30 -19.19 11.50
N ASP A 174 1.19 -19.22 10.50
CA ASP A 174 2.36 -20.10 10.49
C ASP A 174 3.56 -19.40 9.90
N GLN A 175 4.76 -19.89 10.19
CA GLN A 175 6.03 -19.36 9.67
C GLN A 175 6.22 -17.84 9.88
N TYR A 176 5.63 -17.28 10.93
CA TYR A 176 5.68 -15.83 11.22
C TYR A 176 7.12 -15.29 11.37
N PHE A 177 8.03 -16.05 11.94
CA PHE A 177 9.43 -15.66 12.10
C PHE A 177 10.33 -16.08 10.93
N MET A 178 9.74 -16.50 9.84
CA MET A 178 10.43 -16.85 8.59
C MET A 178 10.05 -15.83 7.51
N PRO A 179 10.71 -14.65 7.46
CA PRO A 179 10.40 -13.62 6.47
C PRO A 179 10.77 -14.08 5.06
N GLY A 180 10.17 -13.47 4.06
CA GLY A 180 10.46 -13.74 2.66
C GLY A 180 9.21 -13.94 1.81
N GLU A 181 9.41 -14.51 0.64
CA GLU A 181 8.35 -14.66 -0.38
C GLU A 181 7.20 -15.54 0.13
N ARG A 182 5.99 -15.08 -0.16
CA ARG A 182 4.73 -15.81 -0.03
C ARG A 182 4.05 -15.83 -1.39
N VAL A 183 3.56 -17.00 -1.75
CA VAL A 183 2.79 -17.20 -2.99
C VAL A 183 1.34 -17.41 -2.58
N THR A 184 0.45 -16.57 -3.07
CA THR A 184 -0.97 -16.62 -2.73
C THR A 184 -1.83 -16.51 -3.97
N ASN A 185 -3.06 -17.01 -3.89
CA ASN A 185 -4.07 -16.76 -4.91
C ASN A 185 -4.83 -15.49 -4.53
N PHE A 186 -4.77 -14.48 -5.40
CA PHE A 186 -5.53 -13.26 -5.25
C PHE A 186 -6.27 -12.96 -6.55
N LEU A 187 -7.59 -12.86 -6.48
CA LEU A 187 -8.48 -12.65 -7.65
C LEU A 187 -8.29 -13.71 -8.76
N GLY A 188 -8.06 -14.96 -8.36
CA GLY A 188 -7.86 -16.06 -9.32
C GLY A 188 -6.47 -16.14 -9.95
N CYS A 189 -5.56 -15.25 -9.59
CA CYS A 189 -4.19 -15.22 -10.09
C CYS A 189 -3.18 -15.51 -8.97
N ILE A 190 -2.07 -16.12 -9.35
CA ILE A 190 -0.95 -16.34 -8.44
C ILE A 190 -0.17 -15.03 -8.28
N VAL A 191 -0.09 -14.56 -7.05
CA VAL A 191 0.60 -13.30 -6.69
C VAL A 191 1.71 -13.62 -5.70
N LYS A 192 2.86 -13.00 -5.91
CA LYS A 192 4.02 -13.09 -5.01
C LYS A 192 4.08 -11.85 -4.12
N LYS A 193 4.10 -12.07 -2.82
CA LYS A 193 4.23 -11.03 -1.81
C LYS A 193 5.42 -11.33 -0.90
N GLN A 194 5.82 -10.37 -0.09
CA GLN A 194 6.89 -10.52 0.89
C GLN A 194 6.29 -10.44 2.30
N HIS A 195 6.51 -11.47 3.07
CA HIS A 195 6.20 -11.45 4.49
C HIS A 195 7.35 -10.80 5.25
N HIS A 196 7.00 -9.83 6.08
CA HIS A 196 7.87 -9.19 7.08
C HIS A 196 7.21 -9.30 8.44
N THR A 197 7.99 -9.50 9.49
CA THR A 197 7.45 -9.44 10.85
C THR A 197 7.11 -7.98 11.23
N LEU A 198 6.20 -7.79 12.17
CA LEU A 198 5.88 -6.46 12.70
C LEU A 198 7.15 -5.72 13.20
N GLN A 199 8.04 -6.46 13.86
CA GLN A 199 9.33 -5.93 14.30
C GLN A 199 10.16 -5.42 13.12
N GLN A 200 10.27 -6.18 12.02
CA GLN A 200 11.04 -5.74 10.85
C GLN A 200 10.47 -4.47 10.23
N ILE A 201 9.15 -4.36 10.12
CA ILE A 201 8.51 -3.15 9.57
C ILE A 201 8.79 -1.95 10.46
N LEU A 202 8.45 -2.02 11.75
CA LEU A 202 8.57 -0.86 12.66
C LEU A 202 10.03 -0.49 12.93
N MET A 203 10.90 -1.47 13.16
CA MET A 203 12.32 -1.21 13.37
C MET A 203 13.03 -0.75 12.11
N GLY A 204 12.59 -1.18 10.92
CA GLY A 204 13.10 -0.66 9.65
C GLY A 204 12.85 0.84 9.51
N VAL A 205 11.66 1.32 9.89
CA VAL A 205 11.32 2.75 9.95
C VAL A 205 12.21 3.47 10.97
N LEU A 206 12.25 2.99 12.22
CA LEU A 206 13.02 3.62 13.31
C LEU A 206 14.53 3.65 13.01
N ASN A 207 15.10 2.55 12.53
CA ASN A 207 16.53 2.45 12.21
C ASN A 207 16.93 3.33 11.01
N SER A 208 15.96 3.73 10.20
CA SER A 208 16.19 4.68 9.10
C SER A 208 16.28 6.13 9.57
N GLY A 209 15.97 6.42 10.84
CA GLY A 209 16.03 7.75 11.45
C GLY A 209 14.66 8.42 11.66
N PHE A 210 13.56 7.77 11.29
CA PHE A 210 12.22 8.30 11.49
C PHE A 210 11.78 8.30 12.94
N THR A 211 10.89 9.22 13.28
CA THR A 211 10.09 9.20 14.50
C THR A 211 8.69 8.71 14.18
N LEU A 212 8.25 7.61 14.79
CA LEU A 212 6.88 7.13 14.64
C LEU A 212 5.89 8.12 15.28
N LYS A 213 4.81 8.42 14.55
CA LYS A 213 3.72 9.32 15.00
C LYS A 213 2.41 8.57 15.21
N ALA A 214 2.14 7.57 14.39
CA ALA A 214 1.01 6.69 14.56
C ALA A 214 1.34 5.28 14.02
N VAL A 215 0.78 4.28 14.69
CA VAL A 215 0.72 2.90 14.23
C VAL A 215 -0.70 2.43 14.53
N GLU A 216 -1.44 2.07 13.47
CA GLU A 216 -2.83 1.63 13.59
C GLU A 216 -3.04 0.33 12.83
N GLU A 217 -3.80 -0.58 13.41
CA GLU A 217 -4.31 -1.76 12.72
C GLU A 217 -5.69 -1.41 12.17
N ALA A 218 -5.84 -1.50 10.83
CA ALA A 218 -7.09 -1.11 10.20
C ALA A 218 -8.23 -2.06 10.58
N VAL A 219 -9.36 -1.49 10.95
CA VAL A 219 -10.62 -2.19 11.22
C VAL A 219 -11.69 -1.75 10.21
N PRO A 220 -12.65 -2.61 9.86
CA PRO A 220 -13.76 -2.21 9.00
C PRO A 220 -14.55 -1.06 9.61
N PRO A 221 -15.02 -0.08 8.82
CA PRO A 221 -15.87 0.98 9.32
C PRO A 221 -17.25 0.44 9.72
N GLU A 222 -17.84 1.03 10.77
CA GLU A 222 -19.16 0.61 11.30
C GLU A 222 -20.23 0.51 10.20
N GLY A 223 -20.22 1.43 9.24
CA GLY A 223 -21.17 1.47 8.14
C GLY A 223 -21.06 0.31 7.13
N LEU A 224 -20.03 -0.52 7.20
CA LEU A 224 -19.86 -1.71 6.34
C LEU A 224 -20.11 -3.03 7.06
N MET A 225 -20.49 -3.03 8.34
CA MET A 225 -20.65 -4.26 9.13
C MET A 225 -21.78 -5.16 8.63
N ASP A 226 -22.77 -4.62 7.91
CA ASP A 226 -23.83 -5.41 7.27
C ASP A 226 -23.40 -6.07 5.95
N VAL A 227 -22.20 -5.75 5.45
CA VAL A 227 -21.66 -6.36 4.24
C VAL A 227 -21.11 -7.76 4.57
N PRO A 228 -21.50 -8.82 3.86
CA PRO A 228 -21.01 -10.17 4.12
C PRO A 228 -19.49 -10.26 4.19
N GLY A 229 -18.96 -10.86 5.25
CA GLY A 229 -17.54 -11.04 5.48
C GLY A 229 -16.86 -9.89 6.27
N MET A 230 -17.49 -8.72 6.42
CA MET A 230 -16.91 -7.61 7.16
C MET A 230 -16.77 -7.90 8.66
N GLU A 231 -17.70 -8.63 9.24
CA GLU A 231 -17.62 -9.05 10.65
C GLU A 231 -16.40 -9.94 10.92
N ASP A 232 -16.04 -10.79 9.95
CA ASP A 232 -14.87 -11.66 10.06
C ASP A 232 -13.55 -10.87 9.97
N GLU A 233 -13.52 -9.70 9.34
CA GLU A 233 -12.35 -8.83 9.33
C GLU A 233 -11.95 -8.32 10.73
N LEU A 234 -12.88 -8.31 11.71
CA LEU A 234 -12.58 -7.99 13.12
C LEU A 234 -11.82 -9.11 13.84
N ARG A 235 -11.73 -10.30 13.25
CA ARG A 235 -11.09 -11.46 13.88
C ARG A 235 -9.57 -11.51 13.67
N ARG A 236 -9.06 -10.71 12.73
CA ARG A 236 -7.64 -10.54 12.48
C ARG A 236 -7.36 -9.19 11.81
N PRO A 237 -6.23 -8.53 12.07
CA PRO A 237 -5.83 -7.35 11.31
C PRO A 237 -5.39 -7.76 9.90
N MET A 238 -5.91 -7.06 8.89
CA MET A 238 -5.50 -7.24 7.49
C MET A 238 -4.45 -6.23 7.06
N MET A 239 -4.49 -5.03 7.61
CA MET A 239 -3.66 -3.91 7.21
C MET A 239 -3.05 -3.20 8.41
N LEU A 240 -1.84 -2.67 8.20
CA LEU A 240 -1.08 -1.88 9.17
C LEU A 240 -0.82 -0.49 8.58
N LEU A 241 -1.35 0.53 9.24
CA LEU A 241 -1.17 1.93 8.91
C LEU A 241 -0.03 2.50 9.77
N VAL A 242 0.93 3.14 9.13
CA VAL A 242 2.06 3.75 9.85
C VAL A 242 2.30 5.16 9.35
N LYS A 243 2.36 6.11 10.28
CA LYS A 243 2.82 7.48 10.05
C LYS A 243 4.12 7.72 10.78
N ALA A 244 5.11 8.28 10.08
CA ALA A 244 6.40 8.64 10.63
C ALA A 244 6.90 9.97 10.07
N GLU A 245 7.78 10.65 10.79
CA GLU A 245 8.36 11.95 10.42
C GLU A 245 9.88 11.90 10.45
N LYS A 246 10.50 12.58 9.48
CA LYS A 246 11.95 12.81 9.40
C LYS A 246 12.40 13.93 10.34
#